data_abdd77eccdf74d00f92b36b25f34b830
#
_entry.id   abdd77eccdf74d00f92b36b25f34b830
#
_cell.length_a   1.000
_cell.length_b   1.000
_cell.length_c   1.000
_cell.angle_alpha   90.00
_cell.angle_beta   90.00
_cell.angle_gamma   90.00
#
_symmetry.space_group_name_H-M   'P 1'
#
loop_
_entity.id
_entity.type
_entity.pdbx_description
1 polymer ?
#
loop_
_entity_poly.entity_id
_entity_poly.type
_entity_poly.pdbx_seq_one_letter_code
_entity_poly.pdbx_strand_id
1 'polypeptide(L)'
;MSTLEKRLMKGNEAFAIAAIRSGCRFYFGYPITPQNEIPEYMSRELSKVGGSFIQAESELAAVNMAYGASAAGGRVLLSSSSPGIALMQEGMSIFCSVQLPLVLLNVMRGGPGIG
;
A
#
# COMPACT_ATOMS: atom_id res chain seq x y z
N MET A 1 -4.57 -12.65 -27.99
CA MET A 1 -5.46 -11.56 -27.57
C MET A 1 -6.09 -11.90 -26.23
N SER A 2 -5.97 -11.03 -25.27
CA SER A 2 -6.56 -11.25 -23.94
C SER A 2 -8.05 -10.98 -23.97
N THR A 3 -8.80 -11.84 -23.32
CA THR A 3 -10.23 -11.64 -23.12
C THR A 3 -10.44 -10.80 -21.86
N LEU A 4 -11.26 -9.77 -21.96
CA LEU A 4 -11.63 -8.99 -20.79
C LEU A 4 -12.62 -9.78 -19.95
N GLU A 5 -12.29 -9.94 -18.68
CA GLU A 5 -13.13 -10.65 -17.71
C GLU A 5 -13.71 -9.65 -16.72
N LYS A 6 -15.01 -9.70 -16.54
CA LYS A 6 -15.70 -8.86 -15.56
C LYS A 6 -15.90 -9.66 -14.29
N ARG A 7 -15.51 -9.09 -13.16
CA ARG A 7 -15.69 -9.68 -11.83
C ARG A 7 -16.36 -8.69 -10.90
N LEU A 8 -17.24 -9.21 -10.07
CA LEU A 8 -17.76 -8.44 -8.94
C LEU A 8 -16.83 -8.62 -7.75
N MET A 9 -16.24 -7.52 -7.27
CA MET A 9 -15.34 -7.57 -6.13
C MET A 9 -15.35 -6.25 -5.36
N LYS A 10 -14.82 -6.26 -4.15
CA LYS A 10 -14.65 -5.05 -3.38
C LYS A 10 -13.58 -4.15 -4.02
N GLY A 11 -13.74 -2.84 -3.87
CA GLY A 11 -12.77 -1.88 -4.39
C GLY A 11 -11.36 -2.10 -3.87
N ASN A 12 -11.22 -2.45 -2.58
CA ASN A 12 -9.90 -2.76 -2.00
C ASN A 12 -9.21 -3.93 -2.70
N GLU A 13 -9.96 -4.99 -2.98
CA GLU A 13 -9.41 -6.14 -3.68
C GLU A 13 -9.01 -5.79 -5.11
N ALA A 14 -9.86 -5.03 -5.81
CA ALA A 14 -9.57 -4.59 -7.16
C ALA A 14 -8.31 -3.74 -7.22
N PHE A 15 -8.12 -2.86 -6.22
CA PHE A 15 -6.94 -2.03 -6.13
C PHE A 15 -5.68 -2.87 -5.93
N ALA A 16 -5.73 -3.82 -5.00
CA ALA A 16 -4.59 -4.69 -4.72
C ALA A 16 -4.19 -5.53 -5.94
N ILE A 17 -5.18 -6.10 -6.63
CA ILE A 17 -4.94 -6.86 -7.87
C ILE A 17 -4.27 -5.97 -8.91
N ALA A 18 -4.80 -4.76 -9.12
CA ALA A 18 -4.26 -3.83 -10.11
C ALA A 18 -2.82 -3.42 -9.77
N ALA A 19 -2.52 -3.21 -8.50
CA ALA A 19 -1.17 -2.87 -8.05
C ALA A 19 -0.16 -3.95 -8.44
N ILE A 20 -0.47 -5.22 -8.15
CA ILE A 20 0.42 -6.33 -8.48
C ILE A 20 0.58 -6.47 -9.99
N ARG A 21 -0.51 -6.37 -10.74
CA ARG A 21 -0.47 -6.44 -12.22
C ARG A 21 0.29 -5.27 -12.83
N SER A 22 0.38 -4.14 -12.14
CA SER A 22 1.15 -2.97 -12.58
C SER A 22 2.63 -3.04 -12.19
N GLY A 23 3.05 -4.12 -11.55
CA GLY A 23 4.45 -4.32 -11.21
C GLY A 23 4.83 -3.99 -9.78
N CYS A 24 3.87 -3.74 -8.90
CA CYS A 24 4.15 -3.56 -7.47
C CYS A 24 4.77 -4.85 -6.90
N ARG A 25 5.89 -4.72 -6.21
CA ARG A 25 6.60 -5.87 -5.62
C ARG A 25 6.90 -5.70 -4.15
N PHE A 26 6.60 -4.54 -3.58
CA PHE A 26 6.81 -4.27 -2.16
C PHE A 26 5.58 -3.63 -1.57
N TYR A 27 5.14 -4.15 -0.45
CA TYR A 27 4.05 -3.58 0.34
C TYR A 27 4.45 -3.54 1.80
N PHE A 28 4.26 -2.38 2.41
CA PHE A 28 4.43 -2.19 3.84
C PHE A 28 3.16 -1.56 4.37
N GLY A 29 2.73 -1.99 5.55
CA GLY A 29 1.52 -1.44 6.11
C GLY A 29 1.32 -1.81 7.56
N TYR A 30 0.37 -1.11 8.17
CA TYR A 30 -0.08 -1.38 9.53
C TYR A 30 -1.61 -1.49 9.51
N PRO A 31 -2.19 -2.45 10.24
CA PRO A 31 -3.63 -2.68 10.15
C PRO A 31 -4.46 -1.46 10.57
N ILE A 32 -5.44 -1.13 9.75
CA ILE A 32 -6.41 -0.08 10.05
C ILE A 32 -7.65 -0.30 9.19
N THR A 33 -8.84 -0.11 9.77
CA THR A 33 -10.07 -0.16 8.99
C THR A 33 -10.25 1.13 8.20
N PRO A 34 -10.81 1.12 7.00
CA PRO A 34 -11.41 -0.02 6.29
C PRO A 34 -10.53 -0.61 5.18
N GLN A 35 -9.21 -0.62 5.32
CA GLN A 35 -8.31 -1.08 4.26
C GLN A 35 -7.99 -2.58 4.27
N ASN A 36 -8.49 -3.33 5.23
CA ASN A 36 -7.96 -4.66 5.59
C ASN A 36 -7.83 -5.65 4.44
N GLU A 37 -8.69 -5.60 3.43
CA GLU A 37 -8.59 -6.49 2.28
C GLU A 37 -7.31 -6.28 1.48
N ILE A 38 -6.72 -5.08 1.53
CA ILE A 38 -5.48 -4.79 0.81
C ILE A 38 -4.30 -5.57 1.39
N PRO A 39 -3.97 -5.41 2.69
CA PRO A 39 -2.88 -6.21 3.24
C PRO A 39 -3.16 -7.71 3.22
N GLU A 40 -4.41 -8.14 3.37
CA GLU A 40 -4.75 -9.56 3.25
C GLU A 40 -4.38 -10.10 1.86
N TYR A 41 -4.77 -9.40 0.81
CA TYR A 41 -4.46 -9.81 -0.56
C TYR A 41 -2.95 -9.78 -0.79
N MET A 42 -2.28 -8.69 -0.39
CA MET A 42 -0.85 -8.53 -0.58
C MET A 42 -0.04 -9.59 0.17
N SER A 43 -0.44 -9.95 1.39
CA SER A 43 0.25 -10.97 2.17
C SER A 43 0.19 -12.34 1.51
N ARG A 44 -0.89 -12.61 0.79
CA ARG A 44 -1.11 -13.89 0.13
C ARG A 44 -0.45 -13.96 -1.25
N GLU A 45 -0.43 -12.85 -1.99
CA GLU A 45 -0.12 -12.87 -3.42
C GLU A 45 1.27 -12.31 -3.78
N LEU A 46 1.85 -11.41 -2.99
CA LEU A 46 3.13 -10.80 -3.36
C LEU A 46 4.28 -11.81 -3.46
N SER A 47 4.33 -12.77 -2.56
CA SER A 47 5.41 -13.79 -2.59
C SER A 47 5.36 -14.62 -3.86
N LYS A 48 4.18 -14.81 -4.45
CA LYS A 48 4.00 -15.60 -5.67
C LYS A 48 4.62 -14.94 -6.90
N VAL A 49 4.85 -13.65 -6.85
CA VAL A 49 5.45 -12.88 -7.95
C VAL A 49 6.85 -12.36 -7.59
N GLY A 50 7.46 -12.92 -6.56
CA GLY A 50 8.80 -12.51 -6.14
C GLY A 50 8.84 -11.21 -5.35
N GLY A 51 7.70 -10.77 -4.83
CA GLY A 51 7.61 -9.56 -4.02
C GLY A 51 7.73 -9.82 -2.53
N SER A 52 7.69 -8.75 -1.75
CA SER A 52 7.78 -8.81 -0.30
C SER A 52 6.64 -8.05 0.35
N PHE A 53 6.03 -8.69 1.34
CA PHE A 53 5.01 -8.10 2.20
C PHE A 53 5.55 -8.03 3.61
N ILE A 54 5.46 -6.86 4.23
CA ILE A 54 5.84 -6.70 5.64
C ILE A 54 4.77 -5.90 6.35
N GLN A 55 4.26 -6.47 7.44
CA GLN A 55 3.44 -5.72 8.37
C GLN A 55 4.37 -4.99 9.32
N ALA A 56 4.37 -3.66 9.27
CA ALA A 56 5.20 -2.83 10.12
C ALA A 56 4.59 -2.70 11.51
N GLU A 57 5.38 -2.26 12.46
CA GLU A 57 4.95 -2.02 13.84
C GLU A 57 4.10 -0.75 14.00
N SER A 58 4.10 0.12 13.00
CA SER A 58 3.32 1.36 12.98
C SER A 58 3.31 1.93 11.56
N GLU A 59 2.43 2.90 11.33
CA GLU A 59 2.42 3.64 10.06
C GLU A 59 3.72 4.41 9.85
N LEU A 60 4.29 4.92 10.93
CA LEU A 60 5.58 5.62 10.85
C LEU A 60 6.68 4.68 10.36
N ALA A 61 6.74 3.47 10.91
CA ALA A 61 7.69 2.45 10.46
C ALA A 61 7.43 2.06 9.00
N ALA A 62 6.17 1.90 8.61
CA ALA A 62 5.81 1.51 7.25
C ALA A 62 6.31 2.52 6.21
N VAL A 63 6.12 3.81 6.43
CA VAL A 63 6.54 4.83 5.48
C VAL A 63 8.07 4.89 5.36
N ASN A 64 8.79 4.63 6.45
CA ASN A 64 10.25 4.61 6.42
C ASN A 64 10.79 3.36 5.71
N MET A 65 10.16 2.21 5.91
CA MET A 65 10.49 0.99 5.16
C MET A 65 10.26 1.19 3.65
N ALA A 66 9.15 1.81 3.31
CA ALA A 66 8.83 2.12 1.91
C ALA A 66 9.86 3.04 1.30
N TYR A 67 10.34 4.02 2.06
CA TYR A 67 11.40 4.92 1.62
C TYR A 67 12.65 4.12 1.22
N GLY A 68 13.10 3.22 2.09
CA GLY A 68 14.28 2.39 1.80
C GLY A 68 14.10 1.51 0.57
N ALA A 69 12.95 0.86 0.44
CA ALA A 69 12.67 -0.02 -0.70
C ALA A 69 12.60 0.78 -2.01
N SER A 70 11.97 1.95 -1.99
CA SER A 70 11.89 2.82 -3.17
C SER A 70 13.29 3.33 -3.57
N ALA A 71 14.10 3.73 -2.59
CA ALA A 71 15.47 4.18 -2.85
C ALA A 71 16.33 3.07 -3.47
N ALA A 72 16.04 1.83 -3.15
CA ALA A 72 16.73 0.68 -3.73
C ALA A 72 16.18 0.26 -5.11
N GLY A 73 15.21 1.00 -5.64
CA GLY A 73 14.63 0.75 -6.96
C GLY A 73 13.38 -0.10 -6.97
N GLY A 74 12.81 -0.41 -5.81
CA GLY A 74 11.58 -1.19 -5.73
C GLY A 74 10.34 -0.39 -6.09
N ARG A 75 9.33 -1.07 -6.64
CA ARG A 75 8.01 -0.48 -6.85
C ARG A 75 7.16 -0.76 -5.63
N VAL A 76 6.82 0.29 -4.90
CA VAL A 76 6.26 0.20 -3.55
C VAL A 76 4.85 0.74 -3.52
N LEU A 77 3.98 0.00 -2.83
CA LEU A 77 2.65 0.47 -2.44
C LEU A 77 2.62 0.62 -0.92
N LEU A 78 2.16 1.76 -0.46
CA LEU A 78 1.69 1.97 0.91
C LEU A 78 0.19 2.14 0.88
N SER A 79 -0.49 1.61 1.88
CA SER A 79 -1.90 1.93 2.07
C SER A 79 -2.18 2.13 3.56
N SER A 80 -3.14 2.98 3.84
CA SER A 80 -3.60 3.24 5.19
C SER A 80 -4.98 3.90 5.13
N SER A 81 -5.44 4.36 6.25
CA SER A 81 -6.66 5.15 6.36
C SER A 81 -6.32 6.47 7.02
N SER A 82 -7.24 7.40 7.02
CA SER A 82 -7.03 8.81 7.39
C SER A 82 -6.12 9.04 8.61
N PRO A 83 -6.31 8.38 9.78
CA PRO A 83 -5.40 8.61 10.91
C PRO A 83 -3.98 8.09 10.62
N GLY A 84 -3.85 6.97 9.92
CA GLY A 84 -2.54 6.43 9.56
C GLY A 84 -1.82 7.30 8.54
N ILE A 85 -2.57 7.88 7.60
CA ILE A 85 -2.00 8.82 6.63
C ILE A 85 -1.43 10.05 7.35
N ALA A 86 -2.10 10.52 8.40
CA ALA A 86 -1.59 11.64 9.20
C ALA A 86 -0.23 11.33 9.81
N LEU A 87 -0.02 10.10 10.26
CA LEU A 87 1.27 9.65 10.80
C LEU A 87 2.36 9.51 9.73
N MET A 88 1.99 9.44 8.47
CA MET A 88 2.94 9.30 7.36
C MET A 88 3.37 10.64 6.73
N GLN A 89 2.85 11.76 7.20
CA GLN A 89 3.05 13.07 6.56
C GLN A 89 4.52 13.44 6.37
N GLU A 90 5.34 13.26 7.40
CA GLU A 90 6.77 13.57 7.29
C GLU A 90 7.46 12.69 6.26
N GLY A 91 7.16 11.40 6.29
CA GLY A 91 7.71 10.46 5.29
C GLY A 91 7.33 10.84 3.87
N MET A 92 6.09 11.25 3.66
CA MET A 92 5.63 11.70 2.36
C MET A 92 6.40 12.94 1.88
N SER A 93 6.66 13.88 2.80
CA SER A 93 7.48 15.05 2.50
C SER A 93 8.88 14.67 2.06
N ILE A 94 9.47 13.66 2.71
CA ILE A 94 10.80 13.16 2.36
C ILE A 94 10.78 12.55 0.96
N PHE A 95 9.79 11.71 0.64
CA PHE A 95 9.64 11.15 -0.71
C PHE A 95 9.63 12.25 -1.78
N CYS A 96 8.87 13.31 -1.52
CA CYS A 96 8.80 14.44 -2.45
C CYS A 96 10.16 15.16 -2.59
N SER A 97 10.84 15.39 -1.47
CA SER A 97 12.11 16.12 -1.45
C SER A 97 13.21 15.40 -2.22
N VAL A 98 13.25 14.06 -2.12
CA VAL A 98 14.28 13.26 -2.80
C VAL A 98 13.80 12.68 -4.12
N GLN A 99 12.57 12.98 -4.52
CA GLN A 99 11.98 12.57 -5.80
C GLN A 99 11.96 11.04 -6.00
N LEU A 100 11.62 10.30 -4.96
CA LEU A 100 11.46 8.86 -5.05
C LEU A 100 10.01 8.49 -5.39
N PRO A 101 9.78 7.46 -6.21
CA PRO A 101 8.44 7.04 -6.58
C PRO A 101 7.75 6.30 -5.45
N LEU A 102 6.45 6.56 -5.29
CA LEU A 102 5.60 5.89 -4.33
C LEU A 102 4.15 5.99 -4.78
N VAL A 103 3.41 4.91 -4.60
CA VAL A 103 1.95 4.97 -4.64
C VAL A 103 1.45 4.83 -3.21
N LEU A 104 0.73 5.84 -2.76
CA LEU A 104 0.12 5.84 -1.43
C LEU A 104 -1.40 5.85 -1.59
N LEU A 105 -2.04 4.80 -1.11
CA LEU A 105 -3.50 4.69 -1.15
C LEU A 105 -4.08 5.06 0.20
N ASN A 106 -4.94 6.05 0.21
CA ASN A 106 -5.72 6.42 1.39
C ASN A 106 -7.13 5.85 1.27
N VAL A 107 -7.41 4.78 1.99
CA VAL A 107 -8.77 4.25 2.11
C VAL A 107 -9.46 5.04 3.21
N MET A 108 -10.10 6.12 2.83
CA MET A 108 -10.55 7.17 3.74
C MET A 108 -11.66 6.73 4.68
N ARG A 109 -11.68 7.32 5.85
CA ARG A 109 -12.78 7.22 6.79
C ARG A 109 -12.96 8.56 7.52
N GLY A 110 -14.00 8.66 8.32
CA GLY A 110 -14.34 9.90 9.02
C GLY A 110 -13.41 10.24 10.16
N GLY A 111 -12.29 10.89 9.87
CA GLY A 111 -11.35 11.40 10.86
C GLY A 111 -10.77 10.32 11.76
N PRO A 112 -10.57 10.61 13.06
CA PRO A 112 -10.06 9.62 14.01
C PRO A 112 -11.08 8.55 14.39
N GLY A 113 -12.35 8.76 14.10
CA GLY A 113 -13.41 7.79 14.36
C GLY A 113 -13.35 6.60 13.42
N ILE A 114 -14.19 5.62 13.71
CA ILE A 114 -14.23 4.36 12.94
C ILE A 114 -15.26 4.38 11.80
N GLY A 115 -16.02 5.42 11.66
CA GLY A 115 -17.07 5.42 10.66
C GLY A 115 -17.33 6.73 9.99
#